data_4715883140f91133adaf2c59f7a3dad1
#
_entry.id   4715883140f91133adaf2c59f7a3dad1
#
_cell.length_a   1.000
_cell.length_b   1.000
_cell.length_c   1.000
_cell.angle_alpha   90.00
_cell.angle_beta   90.00
_cell.angle_gamma   90.00
#
_symmetry.space_group_name_H-M   'P 1'
#
loop_
_entity.id
_entity.type
_entity.pdbx_description
1 polymer ?
#
loop_
_entity_poly.entity_id
_entity_poly.type
_entity_poly.pdbx_seq_one_letter_code
_entity_poly.pdbx_strand_id
1 'polypeptide(L)'
;MKCITLPSRREALLVLGLALLFLVLTAVFVGLRPEHLFMAGFFLLLFFAGLPTRKLAVALLPFVVFGISYDWMRVYPNYEVNPIDVRGLYEAEKSLFGLSVGGETLIPCELFARHHCALADVLAGFFYLCWVPVPVAFGLWLYLRGERSLYLRFSLVFLLVNLIGFAGYYIHPAAPPWYAMNYGFDVVLDTPGNTAGLGRFDELLGCNIFHSIYGRNANVFAAVPSLHAAYMVVALAYAVIGRCRKWLIALFAFIMVGIWWTAVYSGHHYLIDVSLGIACALLGILVFEKGLFRWGAFRSFFERYCRYVS
;
A
#
# COMPACT_ATOMS: atom_id res chain seq x y z
N MET A 1 -13.59 -4.14 -38.41
CA MET A 1 -12.50 -3.43 -37.70
C MET A 1 -13.11 -2.21 -37.00
N LYS A 2 -13.14 -2.18 -35.66
CA LYS A 2 -13.57 -0.96 -34.96
C LYS A 2 -12.48 0.10 -35.16
N CYS A 3 -12.83 1.26 -35.75
CA CYS A 3 -11.89 2.37 -35.90
C CYS A 3 -11.26 2.69 -34.54
N ILE A 4 -9.93 2.72 -34.49
CA ILE A 4 -9.18 3.17 -33.31
C ILE A 4 -9.46 4.68 -33.17
N THR A 5 -10.24 5.08 -32.18
CA THR A 5 -10.47 6.51 -31.89
C THR A 5 -9.26 7.08 -31.18
N LEU A 6 -8.42 7.79 -31.92
CA LEU A 6 -7.25 8.48 -31.36
C LEU A 6 -7.69 9.63 -30.40
N PRO A 7 -6.86 10.01 -29.41
CA PRO A 7 -7.10 11.19 -28.58
C PRO A 7 -7.05 12.47 -29.42
N SER A 8 -7.73 13.50 -28.96
CA SER A 8 -7.57 14.82 -29.55
C SER A 8 -6.11 15.31 -29.45
N ARG A 9 -5.67 16.20 -30.34
CA ARG A 9 -4.32 16.77 -30.29
C ARG A 9 -3.99 17.39 -28.93
N ARG A 10 -4.97 18.04 -28.28
CA ARG A 10 -4.78 18.63 -26.96
C ARG A 10 -4.57 17.58 -25.87
N GLU A 11 -5.38 16.51 -25.86
CA GLU A 11 -5.21 15.39 -24.92
C GLU A 11 -3.86 14.69 -25.11
N ALA A 12 -3.49 14.45 -26.38
CA ALA A 12 -2.21 13.82 -26.70
C ALA A 12 -1.02 14.63 -26.20
N LEU A 13 -0.99 15.95 -26.50
CA LEU A 13 0.07 16.85 -26.04
C LEU A 13 0.13 16.96 -24.51
N LEU A 14 -1.05 17.06 -23.85
CA LEU A 14 -1.10 17.11 -22.39
C LEU A 14 -0.53 15.85 -21.76
N VAL A 15 -0.96 14.68 -22.22
CA VAL A 15 -0.51 13.40 -21.63
C VAL A 15 0.96 13.11 -21.89
N LEU A 16 1.45 13.41 -23.10
CA LEU A 16 2.88 13.30 -23.41
C LEU A 16 3.71 14.27 -22.58
N GLY A 17 3.23 15.52 -22.43
CA GLY A 17 3.88 16.51 -21.58
C GLY A 17 3.94 16.11 -20.11
N LEU A 18 2.85 15.57 -19.57
CA LEU A 18 2.82 15.07 -18.19
C LEU A 18 3.71 13.85 -17.99
N ALA A 19 3.73 12.92 -18.94
CA ALA A 19 4.63 11.76 -18.89
C ALA A 19 6.11 12.18 -18.96
N LEU A 20 6.45 13.10 -19.84
CA LEU A 20 7.80 13.67 -19.94
C LEU A 20 8.18 14.40 -18.64
N LEU A 21 7.29 15.24 -18.13
CA LEU A 21 7.51 15.96 -16.87
C LEU A 21 7.75 15.00 -15.71
N PHE A 22 6.93 13.96 -15.59
CA PHE A 22 7.11 12.89 -14.59
C PHE A 22 8.51 12.26 -14.71
N LEU A 23 8.91 11.84 -15.92
CA LEU A 23 10.21 11.20 -16.13
C LEU A 23 11.39 12.14 -15.83
N VAL A 24 11.30 13.42 -16.27
CA VAL A 24 12.33 14.42 -16.01
C VAL A 24 12.46 14.71 -14.52
N LEU A 25 11.36 14.98 -13.84
CA LEU A 25 11.39 15.26 -12.40
C LEU A 25 11.87 14.04 -11.61
N THR A 26 11.42 12.84 -11.97
CA THR A 26 11.90 11.59 -11.34
C THR A 26 13.41 11.40 -11.59
N ALA A 27 13.90 11.66 -12.80
CA ALA A 27 15.33 11.57 -13.10
C ALA A 27 16.18 12.53 -12.26
N VAL A 28 15.67 13.74 -12.02
CA VAL A 28 16.39 14.79 -11.27
C VAL A 28 16.35 14.54 -9.77
N PHE A 29 15.21 14.17 -9.21
CA PHE A 29 15.01 14.15 -7.76
C PHE A 29 15.08 12.76 -7.11
N VAL A 30 14.69 11.71 -7.83
CA VAL A 30 14.57 10.34 -7.28
C VAL A 30 15.65 9.40 -7.84
N GLY A 31 16.08 9.64 -9.06
CA GLY A 31 16.86 8.72 -9.87
C GLY A 31 15.95 7.82 -10.74
N LEU A 32 16.20 7.86 -12.05
CA LEU A 32 15.40 7.10 -13.02
C LEU A 32 15.72 5.62 -12.94
N ARG A 33 14.65 4.80 -12.85
CA ARG A 33 14.71 3.33 -12.79
C ARG A 33 13.81 2.72 -13.87
N PRO A 34 14.02 1.44 -14.25
CA PRO A 34 13.21 0.76 -15.28
C PRO A 34 11.71 0.77 -14.99
N GLU A 35 11.30 0.67 -13.71
CA GLU A 35 9.89 0.71 -13.30
C GLU A 35 9.19 2.03 -13.64
N HIS A 36 9.90 3.17 -13.63
CA HIS A 36 9.34 4.47 -14.02
C HIS A 36 9.06 4.52 -15.52
N LEU A 37 10.00 4.01 -16.33
CA LEU A 37 9.83 3.90 -17.77
C LEU A 37 8.70 2.95 -18.14
N PHE A 38 8.62 1.79 -17.44
CA PHE A 38 7.54 0.84 -17.62
C PHE A 38 6.18 1.46 -17.28
N MET A 39 6.07 2.14 -16.14
CA MET A 39 4.81 2.79 -15.72
C MET A 39 4.37 3.86 -16.71
N ALA A 40 5.29 4.76 -17.12
CA ALA A 40 4.97 5.80 -18.10
C ALA A 40 4.63 5.20 -19.47
N GLY A 41 5.43 4.26 -19.96
CA GLY A 41 5.22 3.59 -21.24
C GLY A 41 3.92 2.79 -21.28
N PHE A 42 3.61 2.04 -20.23
CA PHE A 42 2.36 1.28 -20.10
C PHE A 42 1.14 2.20 -20.05
N PHE A 43 1.22 3.29 -19.31
CA PHE A 43 0.15 4.30 -19.28
C PHE A 43 -0.07 4.91 -20.67
N LEU A 44 1.00 5.32 -21.35
CA LEU A 44 0.93 5.86 -22.72
C LEU A 44 0.37 4.83 -23.70
N LEU A 45 0.82 3.58 -23.63
CA LEU A 45 0.30 2.49 -24.46
C LEU A 45 -1.22 2.36 -24.30
N LEU A 46 -1.71 2.27 -23.06
CA LEU A 46 -3.15 2.19 -22.81
C LEU A 46 -3.89 3.43 -23.30
N PHE A 47 -3.31 4.61 -23.13
CA PHE A 47 -3.95 5.87 -23.51
C PHE A 47 -4.11 6.02 -25.03
N PHE A 48 -3.14 5.55 -25.81
CA PHE A 48 -3.15 5.68 -27.28
C PHE A 48 -3.72 4.47 -28.02
N ALA A 49 -3.82 3.29 -27.41
CA ALA A 49 -4.28 2.08 -28.06
C ALA A 49 -5.76 2.08 -28.46
N GLY A 50 -6.61 2.93 -27.83
CA GLY A 50 -8.02 3.07 -28.18
C GLY A 50 -8.86 3.70 -27.08
N LEU A 51 -10.13 3.97 -27.39
CA LEU A 51 -11.03 4.62 -26.40
C LEU A 51 -11.26 3.77 -25.14
N PRO A 52 -11.51 2.45 -25.20
CA PRO A 52 -11.69 1.63 -24.00
C PRO A 52 -10.45 1.59 -23.11
N THR A 53 -9.27 1.44 -23.69
CA THR A 53 -8.00 1.41 -22.95
C THR A 53 -7.63 2.77 -22.40
N ARG A 54 -7.95 3.86 -23.09
CA ARG A 54 -7.81 5.23 -22.59
C ARG A 54 -8.67 5.47 -21.36
N LYS A 55 -9.93 5.04 -21.37
CA LYS A 55 -10.81 5.10 -20.20
C LYS A 55 -10.23 4.31 -19.02
N LEU A 56 -9.67 3.13 -19.29
CA LEU A 56 -8.97 2.33 -18.27
C LEU A 56 -7.72 3.06 -17.75
N ALA A 57 -6.87 3.61 -18.63
CA ALA A 57 -5.69 4.37 -18.21
C ALA A 57 -6.06 5.52 -17.27
N VAL A 58 -7.08 6.29 -17.62
CA VAL A 58 -7.57 7.39 -16.76
C VAL A 58 -8.19 6.85 -15.47
N ALA A 59 -8.91 5.74 -15.52
CA ALA A 59 -9.46 5.09 -14.33
C ALA A 59 -8.37 4.62 -13.35
N LEU A 60 -7.19 4.21 -13.84
CA LEU A 60 -6.05 3.78 -13.03
C LEU A 60 -5.27 4.93 -12.37
N LEU A 61 -5.56 6.20 -12.69
CA LEU A 61 -4.83 7.35 -12.13
C LEU A 61 -4.71 7.34 -10.59
N PRO A 62 -5.71 6.97 -9.79
CA PRO A 62 -5.52 6.90 -8.34
C PRO A 62 -4.38 5.98 -7.91
N PHE A 63 -4.22 4.83 -8.58
CA PHE A 63 -3.12 3.90 -8.30
C PHE A 63 -1.77 4.40 -8.83
N VAL A 64 -1.77 5.09 -9.98
CA VAL A 64 -0.57 5.75 -10.53
C VAL A 64 -0.09 6.84 -9.58
N VAL A 65 -0.99 7.70 -9.10
CA VAL A 65 -0.68 8.76 -8.13
C VAL A 65 -0.17 8.16 -6.83
N PHE A 66 -0.77 7.08 -6.34
CA PHE A 66 -0.27 6.34 -5.17
C PHE A 66 1.19 5.89 -5.38
N GLY A 67 1.48 5.20 -6.50
CA GLY A 67 2.83 4.70 -6.78
C GLY A 67 3.88 5.82 -6.88
N ILE A 68 3.53 6.92 -7.55
CA ILE A 68 4.40 8.11 -7.65
C ILE A 68 4.61 8.70 -6.25
N SER A 69 3.55 8.91 -5.47
CA SER A 69 3.65 9.51 -4.13
C SER A 69 4.51 8.69 -3.19
N TYR A 70 4.37 7.35 -3.23
CA TYR A 70 5.20 6.44 -2.44
C TYR A 70 6.68 6.55 -2.80
N ASP A 71 7.00 6.50 -4.08
CA ASP A 71 8.40 6.55 -4.52
C ASP A 71 9.05 7.91 -4.25
N TRP A 72 8.27 8.99 -4.36
CA TRP A 72 8.75 10.35 -4.13
C TRP A 72 9.01 10.68 -2.66
N MET A 73 8.57 9.87 -1.69
CA MET A 73 8.99 10.01 -0.29
C MET A 73 10.51 9.88 -0.09
N ARG A 74 11.22 9.30 -1.05
CA ARG A 74 12.70 9.23 -1.04
C ARG A 74 13.36 10.61 -1.19
N VAL A 75 12.66 11.57 -1.84
CA VAL A 75 13.21 12.92 -2.08
C VAL A 75 13.37 13.68 -0.78
N TYR A 76 12.46 13.47 0.15
CA TYR A 76 12.50 14.09 1.47
C TYR A 76 12.15 13.06 2.53
N PRO A 77 13.16 12.42 3.12
CA PRO A 77 12.94 11.37 4.11
C PRO A 77 12.19 11.89 5.34
N ASN A 78 11.33 11.07 5.93
CA ASN A 78 10.48 11.46 7.06
C ASN A 78 11.26 11.85 8.31
N TYR A 79 12.46 11.31 8.51
CA TYR A 79 13.34 11.61 9.63
C TYR A 79 14.00 13.00 9.54
N GLU A 80 13.90 13.69 8.41
CA GLU A 80 14.25 15.11 8.30
C GLU A 80 13.15 16.02 8.90
N VAL A 81 11.95 15.49 9.12
CA VAL A 81 10.81 16.23 9.70
C VAL A 81 10.69 16.01 11.19
N ASN A 82 10.75 14.76 11.62
CA ASN A 82 10.60 14.36 13.01
C ASN A 82 11.62 13.28 13.39
N PRO A 83 12.03 13.18 14.67
CA PRO A 83 12.96 12.16 15.12
C PRO A 83 12.36 10.75 14.96
N ILE A 84 13.24 9.79 14.69
CA ILE A 84 12.86 8.38 14.56
C ILE A 84 12.60 7.80 15.95
N ASP A 85 11.42 7.24 16.16
CA ASP A 85 11.10 6.46 17.35
C ASP A 85 11.44 4.98 17.12
N VAL A 86 12.37 4.47 17.91
CA VAL A 86 12.71 3.04 17.95
C VAL A 86 12.29 2.44 19.29
N ARG A 87 12.73 3.08 20.38
CA ARG A 87 12.52 2.59 21.75
C ARG A 87 11.09 2.81 22.24
N GLY A 88 10.51 3.99 22.00
CA GLY A 88 9.19 4.35 22.51
C GLY A 88 8.10 3.42 22.02
N LEU A 89 8.11 3.11 20.73
CA LEU A 89 7.15 2.18 20.13
C LEU A 89 7.34 0.74 20.62
N TYR A 90 8.59 0.28 20.75
CA TYR A 90 8.90 -1.05 21.29
C TYR A 90 8.41 -1.20 22.75
N GLU A 91 8.71 -0.22 23.61
CA GLU A 91 8.29 -0.25 25.02
C GLU A 91 6.76 -0.12 25.16
N ALA A 92 6.11 0.66 24.31
CA ALA A 92 4.64 0.75 24.27
C ALA A 92 4.03 -0.61 23.87
N GLU A 93 4.54 -1.26 22.84
CA GLU A 93 4.11 -2.61 22.43
C GLU A 93 4.32 -3.61 23.57
N LYS A 94 5.48 -3.58 24.21
CA LYS A 94 5.81 -4.47 25.34
C LYS A 94 4.90 -4.26 26.55
N SER A 95 4.55 -3.01 26.81
CA SER A 95 3.62 -2.66 27.91
C SER A 95 2.19 -3.12 27.65
N LEU A 96 1.70 -2.98 26.40
CA LEU A 96 0.32 -3.27 26.02
C LEU A 96 0.10 -4.76 25.70
N PHE A 97 1.06 -5.39 25.02
CA PHE A 97 0.93 -6.71 24.42
C PHE A 97 2.04 -7.67 24.81
N GLY A 98 2.88 -7.31 25.78
CA GLY A 98 3.97 -8.15 26.26
C GLY A 98 3.47 -9.47 26.84
N LEU A 99 4.15 -10.56 26.52
CA LEU A 99 3.85 -11.92 26.92
C LEU A 99 4.96 -12.44 27.83
N SER A 100 4.62 -12.93 29.02
CA SER A 100 5.60 -13.52 29.96
C SER A 100 5.89 -14.96 29.58
N VAL A 101 7.12 -15.22 29.14
CA VAL A 101 7.60 -16.55 28.73
C VAL A 101 8.92 -16.80 29.42
N GLY A 102 9.00 -17.87 30.24
CA GLY A 102 10.24 -18.26 30.91
C GLY A 102 10.83 -17.22 31.87
N GLY A 103 9.99 -16.30 32.42
CA GLY A 103 10.44 -15.21 33.30
C GLY A 103 10.89 -13.93 32.56
N GLU A 104 10.86 -13.94 31.23
CA GLU A 104 11.14 -12.79 30.37
C GLU A 104 9.83 -12.27 29.75
N THR A 105 9.69 -10.94 29.60
CA THR A 105 8.56 -10.35 28.87
C THR A 105 8.98 -10.05 27.44
N LEU A 106 8.34 -10.75 26.50
CA LEU A 106 8.58 -10.63 25.07
C LEU A 106 7.43 -9.88 24.38
N ILE A 107 7.75 -9.09 23.37
CA ILE A 107 6.74 -8.60 22.44
C ILE A 107 6.25 -9.74 21.53
N PRO A 108 5.05 -9.68 20.93
CA PRO A 108 4.52 -10.73 20.05
C PRO A 108 5.49 -11.13 18.91
N CYS A 109 6.16 -10.16 18.30
CA CYS A 109 7.12 -10.41 17.22
C CYS A 109 8.32 -11.23 17.67
N GLU A 110 8.87 -10.98 18.89
CA GLU A 110 9.97 -11.78 19.46
C GLU A 110 9.52 -13.21 19.76
N LEU A 111 8.29 -13.38 20.25
CA LEU A 111 7.73 -14.70 20.50
C LEU A 111 7.66 -15.51 19.19
N PHE A 112 7.15 -14.90 18.11
CA PHE A 112 7.09 -15.57 16.82
C PHE A 112 8.45 -15.77 16.16
N ALA A 113 9.43 -14.91 16.42
CA ALA A 113 10.81 -15.12 15.97
C ALA A 113 11.45 -16.34 16.64
N ARG A 114 11.10 -16.62 17.90
CA ARG A 114 11.57 -17.81 18.65
C ARG A 114 10.75 -19.06 18.36
N HIS A 115 9.46 -18.91 18.03
CA HIS A 115 8.50 -19.99 17.84
C HIS A 115 7.81 -19.87 16.47
N HIS A 116 8.43 -20.45 15.46
CA HIS A 116 7.91 -20.51 14.09
C HIS A 116 7.95 -21.94 13.54
N CYS A 117 7.25 -22.19 12.45
CA CYS A 117 7.31 -23.48 11.75
C CYS A 117 7.10 -23.27 10.24
N ALA A 118 7.59 -24.24 9.45
CA ALA A 118 7.54 -24.15 7.98
C ALA A 118 6.15 -23.90 7.42
N LEU A 119 5.10 -24.52 7.98
CA LEU A 119 3.72 -24.28 7.52
C LEU A 119 3.30 -22.83 7.76
N ALA A 120 3.59 -22.26 8.92
CA ALA A 120 3.29 -20.89 9.26
C ALA A 120 4.09 -19.90 8.39
N ASP A 121 5.37 -20.19 8.13
CA ASP A 121 6.23 -19.37 7.27
C ASP A 121 5.70 -19.33 5.82
N VAL A 122 5.25 -20.46 5.27
CA VAL A 122 4.64 -20.54 3.94
C VAL A 122 3.32 -19.79 3.90
N LEU A 123 2.43 -19.98 4.89
CA LEU A 123 1.16 -19.27 4.97
C LEU A 123 1.38 -17.75 5.11
N ALA A 124 2.33 -17.34 5.93
CA ALA A 124 2.70 -15.93 6.10
C ALA A 124 3.12 -15.30 4.76
N GLY A 125 3.98 -15.96 4.00
CA GLY A 125 4.37 -15.49 2.68
C GLY A 125 3.17 -15.34 1.74
N PHE A 126 2.30 -16.35 1.66
CA PHE A 126 1.10 -16.27 0.80
C PHE A 126 0.16 -15.14 1.21
N PHE A 127 -0.14 -14.97 2.48
CA PHE A 127 -0.99 -13.87 2.95
C PHE A 127 -0.35 -12.52 2.64
N TYR A 128 0.94 -12.40 2.90
CA TYR A 128 1.62 -11.12 2.69
C TYR A 128 1.72 -10.74 1.22
N LEU A 129 1.83 -11.70 0.31
CA LEU A 129 1.78 -11.42 -1.14
C LEU A 129 0.42 -10.91 -1.61
N CYS A 130 -0.64 -11.07 -0.80
CA CYS A 130 -2.00 -10.59 -1.14
C CYS A 130 -2.23 -9.09 -0.90
N TRP A 131 -1.36 -8.39 -0.16
CA TRP A 131 -1.64 -7.05 0.38
C TRP A 131 -1.90 -5.97 -0.67
N VAL A 132 -1.23 -5.97 -1.83
CA VAL A 132 -1.50 -5.07 -2.97
C VAL A 132 -2.23 -5.80 -4.09
N PRO A 133 -1.79 -7.00 -4.53
CA PRO A 133 -2.42 -7.64 -5.68
C PRO A 133 -3.91 -7.88 -5.52
N VAL A 134 -4.38 -8.27 -4.33
CA VAL A 134 -5.82 -8.54 -4.12
C VAL A 134 -6.67 -7.26 -4.20
N PRO A 135 -6.35 -6.14 -3.52
CA PRO A 135 -7.05 -4.88 -3.71
C PRO A 135 -7.04 -4.36 -5.15
N VAL A 136 -5.90 -4.44 -5.83
CA VAL A 136 -5.79 -4.00 -7.23
C VAL A 136 -6.64 -4.87 -8.16
N ALA A 137 -6.59 -6.21 -7.98
CA ALA A 137 -7.42 -7.14 -8.73
C ALA A 137 -8.92 -6.91 -8.47
N PHE A 138 -9.30 -6.62 -7.23
CA PHE A 138 -10.69 -6.25 -6.89
C PHE A 138 -11.13 -4.97 -7.59
N GLY A 139 -10.31 -3.93 -7.57
CA GLY A 139 -10.57 -2.71 -8.31
C GLY A 139 -10.75 -2.97 -9.81
N LEU A 140 -9.82 -3.68 -10.44
CA LEU A 140 -9.90 -4.03 -11.85
C LEU A 140 -11.16 -4.86 -12.15
N TRP A 141 -11.51 -5.82 -11.30
CA TRP A 141 -12.72 -6.61 -11.44
C TRP A 141 -14.00 -5.75 -11.38
N LEU A 142 -14.09 -4.78 -10.46
CA LEU A 142 -15.20 -3.82 -10.41
C LEU A 142 -15.28 -3.00 -11.71
N TYR A 143 -14.13 -2.53 -12.18
CA TYR A 143 -14.05 -1.79 -13.45
C TYR A 143 -14.55 -2.63 -14.63
N LEU A 144 -14.06 -3.85 -14.79
CA LEU A 144 -14.44 -4.74 -15.91
C LEU A 144 -15.91 -5.16 -15.85
N ARG A 145 -16.52 -5.23 -14.67
CA ARG A 145 -17.96 -5.50 -14.51
C ARG A 145 -18.85 -4.31 -14.81
N GLY A 146 -18.30 -3.15 -15.11
CA GLY A 146 -19.08 -1.94 -15.38
C GLY A 146 -19.49 -1.16 -14.12
N GLU A 147 -19.09 -1.59 -12.92
CA GLU A 147 -19.37 -0.94 -11.63
C GLU A 147 -18.48 0.30 -11.42
N ARG A 148 -18.50 1.23 -12.41
CA ARG A 148 -17.57 2.36 -12.49
C ARG A 148 -17.59 3.28 -11.27
N SER A 149 -18.79 3.54 -10.75
CA SER A 149 -18.95 4.40 -9.57
C SER A 149 -18.32 3.75 -8.33
N LEU A 150 -18.58 2.47 -8.11
CA LEU A 150 -18.02 1.71 -6.98
C LEU A 150 -16.49 1.57 -7.11
N TYR A 151 -16.01 1.30 -8.32
CA TYR A 151 -14.57 1.28 -8.64
C TYR A 151 -13.88 2.59 -8.28
N LEU A 152 -14.43 3.72 -8.74
CA LEU A 152 -13.83 5.04 -8.48
C LEU A 152 -13.86 5.40 -6.99
N ARG A 153 -14.95 5.09 -6.29
CA ARG A 153 -15.01 5.29 -4.83
C ARG A 153 -13.92 4.47 -4.14
N PHE A 154 -13.81 3.19 -4.48
CA PHE A 154 -12.77 2.31 -3.95
C PHE A 154 -11.36 2.85 -4.24
N SER A 155 -11.03 3.17 -5.49
CA SER A 155 -9.69 3.59 -5.88
C SER A 155 -9.29 4.94 -5.31
N LEU A 156 -10.23 5.90 -5.21
CA LEU A 156 -9.99 7.20 -4.59
C LEU A 156 -9.84 7.09 -3.07
N VAL A 157 -10.61 6.21 -2.40
CA VAL A 157 -10.42 5.94 -0.97
C VAL A 157 -9.09 5.23 -0.73
N PHE A 158 -8.73 4.27 -1.58
CA PHE A 158 -7.43 3.63 -1.51
C PHE A 158 -6.29 4.66 -1.58
N LEU A 159 -6.36 5.60 -2.52
CA LEU A 159 -5.41 6.71 -2.60
C LEU A 159 -5.44 7.59 -1.34
N LEU A 160 -6.62 7.97 -0.86
CA LEU A 160 -6.77 8.83 0.33
C LEU A 160 -6.16 8.17 1.56
N VAL A 161 -6.41 6.87 1.78
CA VAL A 161 -5.83 6.09 2.90
C VAL A 161 -4.30 6.09 2.82
N ASN A 162 -3.75 5.93 1.61
CA ASN A 162 -2.30 6.03 1.42
C ASN A 162 -1.76 7.42 1.78
N LEU A 163 -2.41 8.49 1.32
CA LEU A 163 -1.98 9.85 1.64
C LEU A 163 -2.05 10.16 3.15
N ILE A 164 -3.10 9.65 3.83
CA ILE A 164 -3.20 9.74 5.30
C ILE A 164 -2.06 8.95 5.98
N GLY A 165 -1.80 7.72 5.51
CA GLY A 165 -0.70 6.89 6.02
C GLY A 165 0.67 7.52 5.80
N PHE A 166 0.91 8.10 4.61
CA PHE A 166 2.15 8.82 4.32
C PHE A 166 2.32 10.04 5.23
N ALA A 167 1.24 10.81 5.50
CA ALA A 167 1.29 11.85 6.51
C ALA A 167 1.66 11.28 7.89
N GLY A 168 1.12 10.12 8.26
CA GLY A 168 1.48 9.41 9.48
C GLY A 168 2.97 9.11 9.57
N TYR A 169 3.59 8.64 8.48
CA TYR A 169 5.04 8.37 8.43
C TYR A 169 5.89 9.61 8.69
N TYR A 170 5.43 10.80 8.28
CA TYR A 170 6.11 12.06 8.56
C TYR A 170 5.83 12.59 9.97
N ILE A 171 4.63 12.35 10.50
CA ILE A 171 4.26 12.77 11.88
C ILE A 171 5.01 11.94 12.89
N HIS A 172 5.15 10.63 12.66
CA HIS A 172 5.80 9.71 13.59
C HIS A 172 6.70 8.72 12.85
N PRO A 173 7.91 9.14 12.42
CA PRO A 173 8.91 8.21 11.90
C PRO A 173 9.23 7.15 12.94
N ALA A 174 9.09 5.87 12.60
CA ALA A 174 9.29 4.79 13.55
C ALA A 174 9.92 3.56 12.90
N ALA A 175 10.77 2.87 13.67
CA ALA A 175 11.40 1.63 13.24
C ALA A 175 10.47 0.43 13.43
N PRO A 176 10.48 -0.55 12.50
CA PRO A 176 9.72 -1.79 12.64
C PRO A 176 10.36 -2.72 13.71
N PRO A 177 9.60 -3.75 14.20
CA PRO A 177 10.10 -4.69 15.21
C PRO A 177 11.42 -5.36 14.83
N TRP A 178 11.56 -5.80 13.58
CA TRP A 178 12.79 -6.46 13.11
C TRP A 178 14.02 -5.55 13.26
N TYR A 179 13.84 -4.22 13.15
CA TYR A 179 14.94 -3.29 13.36
C TYR A 179 15.40 -3.31 14.81
N ALA A 180 14.48 -3.12 15.76
CA ALA A 180 14.80 -3.15 17.19
C ALA A 180 15.42 -4.48 17.61
N MET A 181 14.95 -5.59 17.06
CA MET A 181 15.48 -6.94 17.33
C MET A 181 16.90 -7.17 16.79
N ASN A 182 17.26 -6.57 15.66
CA ASN A 182 18.55 -6.81 15.00
C ASN A 182 19.61 -5.75 15.30
N TYR A 183 19.20 -4.49 15.51
CA TYR A 183 20.10 -3.35 15.67
C TYR A 183 19.98 -2.66 17.03
N GLY A 184 19.03 -3.09 17.88
CA GLY A 184 18.76 -2.43 19.15
C GLY A 184 18.01 -1.09 18.94
N PHE A 185 18.30 -0.12 19.82
CA PHE A 185 17.54 1.14 19.87
C PHE A 185 18.29 2.35 19.29
N ASP A 186 19.50 2.15 18.82
CA ASP A 186 20.28 3.21 18.19
C ASP A 186 19.83 3.41 16.73
N VAL A 187 19.79 4.67 16.28
CA VAL A 187 19.36 5.00 14.93
C VAL A 187 20.52 4.89 13.96
N VAL A 188 20.39 4.00 12.96
CA VAL A 188 21.33 3.82 11.85
C VAL A 188 20.58 4.14 10.56
N LEU A 189 20.79 5.34 10.00
CA LEU A 189 20.00 5.87 8.88
C LEU A 189 20.10 5.04 7.61
N ASP A 190 21.28 4.50 7.28
CA ASP A 190 21.54 3.74 6.06
C ASP A 190 21.22 2.25 6.19
N THR A 191 20.37 1.87 7.15
CA THR A 191 19.96 0.49 7.33
C THR A 191 19.23 -0.03 6.08
N PRO A 192 19.70 -1.13 5.45
CA PRO A 192 19.04 -1.69 4.29
C PRO A 192 17.69 -2.29 4.66
N GLY A 193 16.78 -2.35 3.68
CA GLY A 193 15.52 -3.09 3.84
C GLY A 193 15.77 -4.55 4.17
N ASN A 194 14.95 -5.14 5.04
CA ASN A 194 15.10 -6.49 5.55
C ASN A 194 13.82 -7.30 5.31
N THR A 195 13.96 -8.54 4.92
CA THR A 195 12.84 -9.49 4.75
C THR A 195 12.23 -9.92 6.07
N ALA A 196 12.93 -9.71 7.18
CA ALA A 196 12.55 -10.18 8.50
C ALA A 196 12.12 -11.67 8.44
N GLY A 197 11.05 -12.07 9.13
CA GLY A 197 10.56 -13.44 9.10
C GLY A 197 10.06 -13.94 7.73
N LEU A 198 9.81 -13.05 6.76
CA LEU A 198 9.42 -13.46 5.39
C LEU A 198 10.58 -14.05 4.57
N GLY A 199 11.83 -13.83 4.99
CA GLY A 199 12.98 -14.50 4.38
C GLY A 199 12.89 -16.04 4.47
N ARG A 200 12.26 -16.56 5.52
CA ARG A 200 12.03 -18.01 5.69
C ARG A 200 11.13 -18.61 4.60
N PHE A 201 10.18 -17.84 4.08
CA PHE A 201 9.38 -18.26 2.91
C PHE A 201 10.27 -18.41 1.66
N ASP A 202 11.12 -17.42 1.39
CA ASP A 202 12.03 -17.46 0.24
C ASP A 202 12.98 -18.67 0.35
N GLU A 203 13.53 -18.94 1.53
CA GLU A 203 14.41 -20.08 1.79
C GLU A 203 13.70 -21.43 1.61
N LEU A 204 12.47 -21.58 2.14
CA LEU A 204 11.71 -22.83 2.05
C LEU A 204 11.30 -23.16 0.61
N LEU A 205 11.01 -22.14 -0.21
CA LEU A 205 10.55 -22.33 -1.60
C LEU A 205 11.68 -22.19 -2.62
N GLY A 206 12.90 -21.89 -2.20
CA GLY A 206 14.05 -21.68 -3.10
C GLY A 206 13.85 -20.49 -4.05
N CYS A 207 13.19 -19.40 -3.57
CA CYS A 207 12.90 -18.21 -4.37
C CYS A 207 13.49 -16.94 -3.72
N ASN A 208 13.39 -15.80 -4.40
CA ASN A 208 13.89 -14.50 -3.92
C ASN A 208 12.83 -13.41 -4.01
N ILE A 209 11.58 -13.74 -3.71
CA ILE A 209 10.45 -12.82 -3.88
C ILE A 209 10.56 -11.68 -2.86
N PHE A 210 10.61 -12.01 -1.56
CA PHE A 210 10.67 -11.01 -0.51
C PHE A 210 12.01 -10.28 -0.48
N HIS A 211 13.12 -10.95 -0.77
CA HIS A 211 14.41 -10.29 -0.95
C HIS A 211 14.37 -9.22 -2.04
N SER A 212 13.70 -9.50 -3.15
CA SER A 212 13.56 -8.54 -4.25
C SER A 212 12.64 -7.36 -3.89
N ILE A 213 11.59 -7.59 -3.10
CA ILE A 213 10.65 -6.55 -2.67
C ILE A 213 11.32 -5.63 -1.65
N TYR A 214 11.89 -6.19 -0.58
CA TYR A 214 12.45 -5.43 0.53
C TYR A 214 13.81 -4.81 0.25
N GLY A 215 14.62 -5.41 -0.63
CA GLY A 215 15.87 -4.81 -1.09
C GLY A 215 15.70 -3.46 -1.81
N ARG A 216 14.45 -3.11 -2.19
CA ARG A 216 14.08 -1.83 -2.84
C ARG A 216 13.28 -0.91 -1.93
N ASN A 217 13.18 -1.20 -0.63
CA ASN A 217 12.40 -0.39 0.29
C ASN A 217 12.83 1.09 0.24
N ALA A 218 11.83 1.97 0.19
CA ALA A 218 12.05 3.40 0.10
C ALA A 218 12.54 4.01 1.42
N ASN A 219 12.03 3.49 2.55
CA ASN A 219 12.32 4.00 3.88
C ASN A 219 12.02 2.93 4.94
N VAL A 220 13.03 2.55 5.72
CA VAL A 220 12.91 1.58 6.82
C VAL A 220 12.11 2.15 7.99
N PHE A 221 12.16 3.46 8.22
CA PHE A 221 11.52 4.14 9.34
C PHE A 221 10.10 4.64 9.03
N ALA A 222 9.42 3.99 8.12
CA ALA A 222 8.03 4.23 7.76
C ALA A 222 7.12 3.07 8.24
N ALA A 223 7.24 2.69 9.53
CA ALA A 223 6.48 1.57 10.09
C ALA A 223 5.06 1.95 10.52
N VAL A 224 4.82 3.18 10.96
CA VAL A 224 3.55 3.63 11.59
C VAL A 224 2.86 4.71 10.75
N PRO A 225 1.58 4.48 10.38
CA PRO A 225 0.72 3.31 10.55
C PRO A 225 0.99 2.20 9.52
N SER A 226 0.64 0.94 9.82
CA SER A 226 0.78 -0.15 8.85
C SER A 226 -0.22 -0.04 7.69
N LEU A 227 0.25 0.39 6.52
CA LEU A 227 -0.58 0.39 5.31
C LEU A 227 -0.85 -1.02 4.77
N HIS A 228 0.00 -2.00 5.08
CA HIS A 228 -0.27 -3.41 4.82
C HIS A 228 -1.58 -3.87 5.49
N ALA A 229 -1.80 -3.45 6.73
CA ALA A 229 -3.03 -3.75 7.47
C ALA A 229 -4.25 -2.98 6.93
N ALA A 230 -4.04 -1.79 6.38
CA ALA A 230 -5.11 -0.90 5.92
C ALA A 230 -5.79 -1.37 4.62
N TYR A 231 -5.03 -1.92 3.66
CA TYR A 231 -5.53 -2.11 2.29
C TYR A 231 -6.68 -3.09 2.18
N MET A 232 -6.61 -4.21 2.90
CA MET A 232 -7.71 -5.19 2.87
C MET A 232 -8.93 -4.72 3.66
N VAL A 233 -8.79 -3.80 4.63
CA VAL A 233 -9.93 -3.12 5.27
C VAL A 233 -10.71 -2.32 4.23
N VAL A 234 -10.03 -1.56 3.37
CA VAL A 234 -10.67 -0.82 2.28
C VAL A 234 -11.34 -1.77 1.29
N ALA A 235 -10.64 -2.82 0.84
CA ALA A 235 -11.20 -3.79 -0.10
C ALA A 235 -12.45 -4.48 0.47
N LEU A 236 -12.39 -4.93 1.73
CA LEU A 236 -13.51 -5.56 2.43
C LEU A 236 -14.70 -4.60 2.59
N ALA A 237 -14.46 -3.36 3.01
CA ALA A 237 -15.49 -2.35 3.16
C ALA A 237 -16.24 -2.10 1.84
N TYR A 238 -15.50 -1.95 0.74
CA TYR A 238 -16.12 -1.74 -0.58
C TYR A 238 -16.76 -3.00 -1.18
N ALA A 239 -16.30 -4.19 -0.82
CA ALA A 239 -17.00 -5.43 -1.14
C ALA A 239 -18.35 -5.51 -0.43
N VAL A 240 -18.44 -5.06 0.84
CA VAL A 240 -19.69 -4.97 1.61
C VAL A 240 -20.61 -3.88 1.06
N ILE A 241 -20.09 -2.66 0.83
CA ILE A 241 -20.84 -1.52 0.26
C ILE A 241 -21.40 -1.90 -1.12
N GLY A 242 -20.59 -2.59 -1.96
CA GLY A 242 -20.99 -3.08 -3.27
C GLY A 242 -21.88 -4.31 -3.25
N ARG A 243 -22.28 -4.81 -2.07
CA ARG A 243 -23.09 -6.02 -1.89
C ARG A 243 -22.57 -7.20 -2.69
N CYS A 244 -21.24 -7.39 -2.68
CA CYS A 244 -20.59 -8.52 -3.32
C CYS A 244 -21.09 -9.85 -2.73
N ARG A 245 -20.85 -10.96 -3.44
CA ARG A 245 -21.22 -12.30 -2.96
C ARG A 245 -20.58 -12.59 -1.60
N LYS A 246 -21.32 -13.21 -0.69
CA LYS A 246 -20.89 -13.51 0.69
C LYS A 246 -19.56 -14.27 0.76
N TRP A 247 -19.32 -15.19 -0.17
CA TRP A 247 -18.06 -15.92 -0.22
C TRP A 247 -16.84 -14.99 -0.50
N LEU A 248 -17.01 -13.98 -1.36
CA LEU A 248 -15.94 -13.01 -1.65
C LEU A 248 -15.66 -12.11 -0.45
N ILE A 249 -16.71 -11.68 0.26
CA ILE A 249 -16.58 -10.93 1.52
C ILE A 249 -15.84 -11.78 2.56
N ALA A 250 -16.22 -13.06 2.72
CA ALA A 250 -15.54 -13.98 3.63
C ALA A 250 -14.08 -14.22 3.25
N LEU A 251 -13.79 -14.39 1.96
CA LEU A 251 -12.41 -14.51 1.45
C LEU A 251 -11.57 -13.27 1.78
N PHE A 252 -12.12 -12.08 1.56
CA PHE A 252 -11.41 -10.83 1.87
C PHE A 252 -11.17 -10.67 3.37
N ALA A 253 -12.14 -11.02 4.21
CA ALA A 253 -11.98 -11.03 5.66
C ALA A 253 -10.89 -12.03 6.10
N PHE A 254 -10.87 -13.22 5.50
CA PHE A 254 -9.84 -14.22 5.77
C PHE A 254 -8.43 -13.75 5.39
N ILE A 255 -8.27 -13.20 4.18
CA ILE A 255 -6.99 -12.63 3.72
C ILE A 255 -6.57 -11.46 4.62
N MET A 256 -7.51 -10.58 4.99
CA MET A 256 -7.25 -9.44 5.86
C MET A 256 -6.65 -9.87 7.21
N VAL A 257 -7.29 -10.84 7.87
CA VAL A 257 -6.80 -11.39 9.15
C VAL A 257 -5.45 -12.06 8.97
N GLY A 258 -5.27 -12.81 7.87
CA GLY A 258 -4.01 -13.44 7.52
C GLY A 258 -2.87 -12.41 7.33
N ILE A 259 -3.13 -11.28 6.69
CA ILE A 259 -2.14 -10.19 6.53
C ILE A 259 -1.81 -9.55 7.89
N TRP A 260 -2.80 -9.28 8.74
CA TRP A 260 -2.55 -8.74 10.07
C TRP A 260 -1.70 -9.67 10.93
N TRP A 261 -2.05 -10.96 10.92
CA TRP A 261 -1.24 -11.97 11.60
C TRP A 261 0.19 -12.01 11.04
N THR A 262 0.35 -12.04 9.72
CA THR A 262 1.66 -12.11 9.09
C THR A 262 2.52 -10.88 9.40
N ALA A 263 1.92 -9.69 9.43
CA ALA A 263 2.64 -8.46 9.73
C ALA A 263 3.38 -8.54 11.08
N VAL A 264 2.72 -9.13 12.09
CA VAL A 264 3.29 -9.36 13.42
C VAL A 264 4.18 -10.60 13.45
N TYR A 265 3.71 -11.72 12.86
CA TYR A 265 4.44 -12.98 12.80
C TYR A 265 5.83 -12.85 12.16
N SER A 266 5.92 -12.05 11.12
CA SER A 266 7.17 -11.82 10.41
C SER A 266 8.07 -10.76 11.05
N GLY A 267 7.57 -10.00 12.02
CA GLY A 267 8.32 -8.90 12.64
C GLY A 267 8.38 -7.63 11.81
N HIS A 268 7.52 -7.47 10.80
CA HIS A 268 7.46 -6.24 10.01
C HIS A 268 6.69 -5.12 10.69
N HIS A 269 5.70 -5.45 11.53
CA HIS A 269 4.88 -4.47 12.23
C HIS A 269 4.56 -4.92 13.66
N TYR A 270 4.48 -3.96 14.56
CA TYR A 270 3.88 -4.12 15.88
C TYR A 270 2.35 -4.27 15.79
N LEU A 271 1.69 -4.80 16.80
CA LEU A 271 0.22 -4.78 16.90
C LEU A 271 -0.32 -3.35 16.94
N ILE A 272 0.44 -2.42 17.54
CA ILE A 272 0.12 -0.99 17.53
C ILE A 272 0.05 -0.48 16.08
N ASP A 273 1.04 -0.77 15.24
CA ASP A 273 1.09 -0.32 13.85
C ASP A 273 -0.09 -0.86 13.05
N VAL A 274 -0.41 -2.16 13.25
CA VAL A 274 -1.56 -2.83 12.62
C VAL A 274 -2.85 -2.13 13.02
N SER A 275 -3.03 -1.85 14.33
CA SER A 275 -4.22 -1.19 14.87
C SER A 275 -4.37 0.24 14.32
N LEU A 276 -3.28 0.99 14.23
CA LEU A 276 -3.26 2.33 13.64
C LEU A 276 -3.50 2.28 12.12
N GLY A 277 -3.03 1.25 11.44
CA GLY A 277 -3.34 1.03 10.02
C GLY A 277 -4.82 0.77 9.77
N ILE A 278 -5.47 -0.04 10.62
CA ILE A 278 -6.92 -0.25 10.58
C ILE A 278 -7.66 1.08 10.81
N ALA A 279 -7.25 1.83 11.85
CA ALA A 279 -7.84 3.13 12.16
C ALA A 279 -7.67 4.13 10.98
N CYS A 280 -6.50 4.14 10.33
CA CYS A 280 -6.22 4.94 9.14
C CYS A 280 -7.19 4.60 8.00
N ALA A 281 -7.41 3.32 7.73
CA ALA A 281 -8.36 2.88 6.70
C ALA A 281 -9.80 3.30 7.01
N LEU A 282 -10.25 3.10 8.26
CA LEU A 282 -11.58 3.50 8.70
C LEU A 282 -11.78 5.02 8.63
N LEU A 283 -10.77 5.79 9.04
CA LEU A 283 -10.76 7.24 8.94
C LEU A 283 -10.87 7.70 7.47
N GLY A 284 -10.06 7.12 6.58
CA GLY A 284 -10.09 7.45 5.15
C GLY A 284 -11.45 7.15 4.52
N ILE A 285 -12.05 5.99 4.83
CA ILE A 285 -13.40 5.64 4.38
C ILE A 285 -14.43 6.65 4.93
N LEU A 286 -14.37 6.97 6.21
CA LEU A 286 -15.29 7.90 6.85
C LEU A 286 -15.19 9.32 6.26
N VAL A 287 -13.97 9.84 6.12
CA VAL A 287 -13.70 11.16 5.54
C VAL A 287 -14.21 11.22 4.11
N PHE A 288 -13.98 10.19 3.31
CA PHE A 288 -14.44 10.12 1.94
C PHE A 288 -15.98 10.07 1.86
N GLU A 289 -16.60 9.09 2.51
CA GLU A 289 -18.03 8.79 2.37
C GLU A 289 -18.94 9.82 3.09
N LYS A 290 -18.49 10.35 4.23
CA LYS A 290 -19.27 11.28 5.05
C LYS A 290 -18.82 12.74 4.94
N GLY A 291 -17.55 12.97 4.55
CA GLY A 291 -16.97 14.29 4.38
C GLY A 291 -17.01 14.75 2.91
N LEU A 292 -16.10 14.18 2.09
CA LEU A 292 -15.89 14.64 0.71
C LEU A 292 -17.15 14.53 -0.17
N PHE A 293 -17.91 13.44 -0.03
CA PHE A 293 -19.16 13.28 -0.79
C PHE A 293 -20.29 14.27 -0.41
N ARG A 294 -20.18 14.95 0.73
CA ARG A 294 -21.09 16.05 1.10
C ARG A 294 -20.70 17.37 0.46
N TRP A 295 -19.46 17.51 0.04
CA TRP A 295 -18.99 18.72 -0.63
C TRP A 295 -19.36 18.71 -2.10
N GLY A 296 -20.20 19.67 -2.52
CA GLY A 296 -20.81 19.73 -3.86
C GLY A 296 -19.77 19.80 -4.99
N ALA A 297 -18.66 20.51 -4.79
CA ALA A 297 -17.58 20.60 -5.79
C ALA A 297 -16.90 19.23 -6.01
N PHE A 298 -16.64 18.47 -4.93
CA PHE A 298 -16.07 17.14 -5.04
C PHE A 298 -17.05 16.17 -5.71
N ARG A 299 -18.32 16.21 -5.35
CA ARG A 299 -19.35 15.38 -5.99
C ARG A 299 -19.45 15.65 -7.49
N SER A 300 -19.43 16.92 -7.91
CA SER A 300 -19.42 17.27 -9.34
C SER A 300 -18.17 16.82 -10.06
N PHE A 301 -16.98 16.87 -9.41
CA PHE A 301 -15.75 16.29 -9.93
C PHE A 301 -15.89 14.78 -10.10
N PHE A 302 -16.34 14.08 -9.07
CA PHE A 302 -16.53 12.63 -9.09
C PHE A 302 -17.49 12.18 -10.20
N GLU A 303 -18.62 12.86 -10.36
CA GLU A 303 -19.60 12.56 -11.41
C GLU A 303 -19.02 12.77 -12.82
N ARG A 304 -18.23 13.83 -13.04
CA ARG A 304 -17.52 14.04 -14.31
C ARG A 304 -16.48 12.94 -14.57
N TYR A 305 -15.72 12.58 -13.55
CA TYR A 305 -14.73 11.50 -13.65
C TYR A 305 -15.40 10.16 -13.97
N CYS A 306 -16.48 9.83 -13.26
CA CYS A 306 -17.26 8.62 -13.50
C CYS A 306 -17.80 8.58 -14.94
N ARG A 307 -18.38 9.68 -15.45
CA ARG A 307 -18.85 9.75 -16.85
C ARG A 307 -17.73 9.56 -17.86
N TYR A 308 -16.55 10.09 -17.60
CA TYR A 308 -15.42 9.94 -18.52
C TYR A 308 -14.94 8.48 -18.64
N VAL A 309 -14.84 7.76 -17.53
CA VAL A 309 -14.32 6.39 -17.50
C VAL A 309 -15.39 5.32 -17.79
N SER A 310 -16.66 5.72 -17.88
CA SER A 310 -17.79 4.86 -18.29
C SER A 310 -17.90 4.81 -19.81
#